data_0fb05fc14b44a948f1c7d6f29c803df0
#
_entry.id   0fb05fc14b44a948f1c7d6f29c803df0
#
_cell.length_a   1.000
_cell.length_b   1.000
_cell.length_c   1.000
_cell.angle_alpha   90.00
_cell.angle_beta   90.00
_cell.angle_gamma   90.00
#
_symmetry.space_group_name_H-M   'P 1'
#
loop_
_entity.id
_entity.type
_entity.pdbx_description
1 polymer ?
#
loop_
_entity_poly.entity_id
_entity_poly.type
_entity_poly.pdbx_seq_one_letter_code
_entity_poly.pdbx_strand_id
1 'polypeptide(L)'
;EKLMISSAWQQKHDILIQSGGDKTKYALGLGYFDQNGMVPNSGFQRLSGRLNIDHKLLKNLTIGTNFLYTKSWKKTADGSFNSFITMPPLAKVYNDDGSLREDVTEAGESHYNPLWNIDYSNNKSQTDRLLINFFVDWKITKDLSYRANGSLNTRTVHSNTYQGTKHTTGRNN
;
A
#
# COMPACT_ATOMS: atom_id res chain seq x y z
N GLU A 1 22.94 -6.91 -12.83
CA GLU A 1 21.82 -7.49 -12.03
C GLU A 1 21.82 -6.99 -10.58
N LYS A 2 22.95 -6.84 -9.92
CA LYS A 2 23.05 -6.35 -8.54
C LYS A 2 22.56 -4.90 -8.33
N LEU A 3 22.51 -4.08 -9.35
CA LEU A 3 22.15 -2.66 -9.27
C LEU A 3 20.66 -2.42 -9.13
N MET A 4 19.82 -3.39 -9.52
CA MET A 4 18.38 -3.26 -9.60
C MET A 4 17.65 -3.86 -8.40
N ILE A 5 18.23 -4.85 -7.76
CA ILE A 5 17.53 -5.66 -6.76
C ILE A 5 18.27 -5.52 -5.43
N SER A 6 17.70 -4.75 -4.53
CA SER A 6 18.11 -4.74 -3.13
C SER A 6 17.38 -5.82 -2.35
N SER A 7 17.97 -6.27 -1.23
CA SER A 7 17.28 -7.13 -0.29
C SER A 7 16.01 -6.42 0.20
N ALA A 8 14.86 -6.98 -0.11
CA ALA A 8 13.60 -6.46 0.37
C ALA A 8 13.33 -7.00 1.77
N TRP A 9 13.37 -6.12 2.76
CA TRP A 9 13.00 -6.44 4.12
C TRP A 9 11.51 -6.20 4.33
N GLN A 10 10.87 -7.09 5.10
CA GLN A 10 9.44 -7.00 5.39
C GLN A 10 9.20 -7.31 6.86
N GLN A 11 8.30 -6.53 7.48
CA GLN A 11 7.79 -6.82 8.81
C GLN A 11 6.27 -6.72 8.85
N LYS A 12 5.68 -7.52 9.73
CA LYS A 12 4.24 -7.52 9.99
C LYS A 12 4.00 -7.74 11.48
N HIS A 13 3.18 -6.86 12.07
CA HIS A 13 2.76 -6.95 13.46
C HIS A 13 1.24 -6.88 13.53
N ASP A 14 0.62 -7.85 14.16
CA ASP A 14 -0.82 -7.88 14.38
C ASP A 14 -1.11 -8.10 15.86
N ILE A 15 -2.06 -7.32 16.39
CA ILE A 15 -2.61 -7.47 17.73
C ILE A 15 -4.09 -7.71 17.58
N LEU A 16 -4.60 -8.75 18.24
CA LEU A 16 -6.02 -9.08 18.30
C LEU A 16 -6.47 -9.22 19.74
N ILE A 17 -7.46 -8.44 20.11
CA ILE A 17 -8.14 -8.52 21.40
C ILE A 17 -9.58 -8.92 21.12
N GLN A 18 -10.02 -10.00 21.70
CA GLN A 18 -11.39 -10.45 21.56
C GLN A 18 -11.94 -10.89 22.92
N SER A 19 -13.19 -10.54 23.15
CA SER A 19 -13.90 -10.97 24.34
C SER A 19 -15.40 -11.01 24.05
N GLY A 20 -16.14 -11.65 24.92
CA GLY A 20 -17.58 -11.72 24.76
C GLY A 20 -18.26 -12.41 25.92
N GLY A 21 -19.47 -11.97 26.18
CA GLY A 21 -20.42 -12.59 27.08
C GLY A 21 -21.68 -13.01 26.31
N ASP A 22 -22.72 -13.34 27.05
CA ASP A 22 -23.99 -13.82 26.48
C ASP A 22 -24.68 -12.78 25.58
N LYS A 23 -24.50 -11.49 25.86
CA LYS A 23 -25.17 -10.41 25.15
C LYS A 23 -24.29 -9.72 24.13
N THR A 24 -23.00 -9.58 24.41
CA THR A 24 -22.09 -8.81 23.54
C THR A 24 -20.84 -9.59 23.26
N LYS A 25 -20.43 -9.61 22.00
CA LYS A 25 -19.14 -10.13 21.54
C LYS A 25 -18.43 -9.03 20.78
N TYR A 26 -17.14 -8.89 20.99
CA TYR A 26 -16.32 -7.92 20.26
C TYR A 26 -14.95 -8.48 19.92
N ALA A 27 -14.40 -7.97 18.85
CA ALA A 27 -13.04 -8.24 18.44
C ALA A 27 -12.42 -6.94 17.90
N LEU A 28 -11.30 -6.52 18.49
CA LEU A 28 -10.49 -5.38 18.08
C LEU A 28 -9.17 -5.90 17.53
N GLY A 29 -8.86 -5.58 16.30
CA GLY A 29 -7.59 -5.92 15.64
C GLY A 29 -6.84 -4.67 15.24
N LEU A 30 -5.54 -4.62 15.50
CA LEU A 30 -4.62 -3.61 15.00
C LEU A 30 -3.52 -4.31 14.21
N GLY A 31 -3.18 -3.79 13.04
CA GLY A 31 -2.15 -4.36 12.20
C GLY A 31 -1.24 -3.29 11.63
N TYR A 32 0.06 -3.55 11.66
CA TYR A 32 1.09 -2.76 11.00
C TYR A 32 1.85 -3.65 10.03
N PHE A 33 2.07 -3.15 8.83
CA PHE A 33 2.83 -3.81 7.79
C PHE A 33 3.78 -2.81 7.16
N ASP A 34 5.04 -3.22 6.98
CA ASP A 34 6.07 -2.44 6.33
C ASP A 34 6.92 -3.33 5.44
N GLN A 35 7.13 -2.91 4.21
CA GLN A 35 7.88 -3.64 3.19
C GLN A 35 8.70 -2.68 2.35
N ASN A 36 10.00 -2.90 2.31
CA ASN A 36 10.86 -2.27 1.31
C ASN A 36 10.66 -2.94 -0.05
N GLY A 37 10.65 -2.15 -1.10
CA GLY A 37 10.64 -2.68 -2.46
C GLY A 37 12.01 -3.24 -2.85
N MET A 38 12.02 -4.17 -3.81
CA MET A 38 13.26 -4.68 -4.41
C MET A 38 13.94 -3.61 -5.28
N VAL A 39 13.14 -2.72 -5.90
CA VAL A 39 13.67 -1.58 -6.66
C VAL A 39 14.02 -0.46 -5.67
N PRO A 40 15.20 0.18 -5.78
CA PRO A 40 15.55 1.33 -4.98
C PRO A 40 14.46 2.40 -4.99
N ASN A 41 14.31 3.13 -3.90
CA ASN A 41 13.32 4.20 -3.76
C ASN A 41 11.84 3.74 -3.87
N SER A 42 11.56 2.46 -3.60
CA SER A 42 10.21 1.91 -3.55
C SER A 42 9.92 1.25 -2.20
N GLY A 43 8.64 1.23 -1.82
CA GLY A 43 8.22 0.61 -0.55
C GLY A 43 6.72 0.76 -0.32
N PHE A 44 6.23 0.01 0.66
CA PHE A 44 4.83 0.00 1.04
C PHE A 44 4.67 -0.14 2.55
N GLN A 45 3.89 0.75 3.14
CA GLN A 45 3.51 0.69 4.55
C GLN A 45 2.00 0.69 4.69
N ARG A 46 1.47 -0.02 5.66
CA ARG A 46 0.04 -0.06 5.95
C ARG A 46 -0.23 -0.17 7.44
N LEU A 47 -1.09 0.71 7.92
CA LEU A 47 -1.73 0.64 9.23
C LEU A 47 -3.18 0.20 9.03
N SER A 48 -3.66 -0.73 9.84
CA SER A 48 -5.05 -1.20 9.80
C SER A 48 -5.64 -1.31 11.20
N GLY A 49 -6.91 -0.90 11.32
CA GLY A 49 -7.71 -1.07 12.51
C GLY A 49 -9.03 -1.75 12.16
N ARG A 50 -9.37 -2.80 12.87
CA ARG A 50 -10.61 -3.55 12.68
C ARG A 50 -11.35 -3.67 13.99
N LEU A 51 -12.66 -3.40 13.96
CA LEU A 51 -13.55 -3.58 15.10
C LEU A 51 -14.79 -4.34 14.63
N ASN A 52 -15.07 -5.47 15.26
CA ASN A 52 -16.29 -6.22 15.07
C ASN A 52 -17.05 -6.22 16.38
N ILE A 53 -18.32 -5.92 16.35
CA ILE A 53 -19.21 -5.95 17.52
C ILE A 53 -20.51 -6.61 17.11
N ASP A 54 -20.91 -7.63 17.88
CA ASP A 54 -22.22 -8.24 17.82
C ASP A 54 -22.90 -8.07 19.17
N HIS A 55 -24.11 -7.53 19.19
CA HIS A 55 -24.86 -7.28 20.40
C HIS A 55 -26.29 -7.83 20.29
N LYS A 56 -26.67 -8.70 21.22
CA LYS A 56 -28.05 -9.18 21.38
C LYS A 56 -28.84 -8.13 22.15
N LEU A 57 -29.57 -7.30 21.40
CA LEU A 57 -30.39 -6.22 21.98
C LEU A 57 -31.59 -6.82 22.73
N LEU A 58 -32.20 -7.87 22.14
CA LEU A 58 -33.29 -8.66 22.70
C LEU A 58 -32.97 -10.15 22.52
N LYS A 59 -33.77 -11.05 23.15
CA LYS A 59 -33.61 -12.50 22.96
C LYS A 59 -33.71 -12.93 21.49
N ASN A 60 -34.46 -12.18 20.70
CA ASN A 60 -34.74 -12.43 19.28
C ASN A 60 -34.19 -11.39 18.34
N LEU A 61 -33.43 -10.39 18.83
CA LEU A 61 -32.88 -9.29 18.03
C LEU A 61 -31.39 -9.13 18.29
N THR A 62 -30.60 -9.32 17.24
CA THR A 62 -29.14 -9.10 17.25
C THR A 62 -28.82 -7.99 16.27
N ILE A 63 -27.97 -7.07 16.68
CA ILE A 63 -27.37 -6.03 15.84
C ILE A 63 -25.88 -6.23 15.83
N GLY A 64 -25.23 -5.89 14.73
CA GLY A 64 -23.78 -5.96 14.68
C GLY A 64 -23.17 -4.99 13.69
N THR A 65 -21.90 -4.74 13.88
CA THR A 65 -21.12 -3.90 13.00
C THR A 65 -19.72 -4.45 12.80
N ASN A 66 -19.23 -4.34 11.56
CA ASN A 66 -17.85 -4.60 11.21
C ASN A 66 -17.28 -3.30 10.66
N PHE A 67 -16.29 -2.78 11.35
CA PHE A 67 -15.54 -1.59 10.97
C PHE A 67 -14.12 -1.99 10.58
N LEU A 68 -13.66 -1.51 9.43
CA LEU A 68 -12.28 -1.65 8.98
C LEU A 68 -11.79 -0.31 8.45
N TYR A 69 -10.74 0.21 9.05
CA TYR A 69 -10.00 1.34 8.54
C TYR A 69 -8.60 0.91 8.16
N THR A 70 -8.15 1.30 6.98
CA THR A 70 -6.77 1.09 6.54
C THR A 70 -6.20 2.38 5.98
N LYS A 71 -4.99 2.70 6.39
CA LYS A 71 -4.17 3.76 5.83
C LYS A 71 -2.90 3.16 5.28
N SER A 72 -2.62 3.40 4.02
CA SER A 72 -1.42 2.89 3.38
C SER A 72 -0.65 3.99 2.68
N TRP A 73 0.67 3.83 2.69
CA TRP A 73 1.62 4.69 2.00
C TRP A 73 2.41 3.82 1.04
N LYS A 74 2.43 4.23 -0.20
CA LYS A 74 3.20 3.58 -1.25
C LYS A 74 4.20 4.58 -1.81
N LYS A 75 5.46 4.17 -1.88
CA LYS A 75 6.50 4.85 -2.60
C LYS A 75 6.82 4.04 -3.85
N THR A 76 6.77 4.66 -5.01
CA THR A 76 7.00 3.98 -6.29
C THR A 76 8.22 4.59 -6.95
N ALA A 77 9.18 3.75 -7.31
CA ALA A 77 10.32 4.18 -8.10
C ALA A 77 9.85 4.67 -9.47
N ASP A 78 10.47 5.75 -9.95
CA ASP A 78 10.29 6.23 -11.30
C ASP A 78 11.31 5.56 -12.20
N GLY A 79 10.90 4.55 -12.91
CA GLY A 79 11.74 3.80 -13.81
C GLY A 79 10.95 2.62 -14.40
N SER A 80 11.05 2.48 -15.69
CA SER A 80 10.46 1.33 -16.37
C SER A 80 11.35 0.10 -16.13
N PHE A 81 10.77 -1.00 -15.68
CA PHE A 81 11.48 -2.28 -15.63
C PHE A 81 12.09 -2.65 -16.98
N ASN A 82 11.42 -2.25 -18.06
CA ASN A 82 11.91 -2.44 -19.42
C ASN A 82 13.24 -1.71 -19.68
N SER A 83 13.41 -0.49 -19.17
CA SER A 83 14.65 0.28 -19.33
C SER A 83 15.87 -0.41 -18.70
N PHE A 84 15.65 -1.21 -17.68
CA PHE A 84 16.70 -2.00 -17.07
C PHE A 84 17.06 -3.25 -17.89
N ILE A 85 16.05 -3.93 -18.46
CA ILE A 85 16.28 -5.14 -19.25
C ILE A 85 16.97 -4.81 -20.56
N THR A 86 16.65 -3.67 -21.16
CA THR A 86 17.21 -3.23 -22.44
C THR A 86 18.58 -2.57 -22.32
N MET A 87 19.03 -2.32 -21.09
CA MET A 87 20.35 -1.71 -20.86
C MET A 87 21.48 -2.69 -21.25
N PRO A 88 22.50 -2.22 -21.99
CA PRO A 88 23.64 -3.07 -22.33
C PRO A 88 24.32 -3.65 -21.08
N PRO A 89 24.70 -4.93 -21.07
CA PRO A 89 25.28 -5.59 -19.89
C PRO A 89 26.61 -4.99 -19.40
N LEU A 90 27.33 -4.31 -20.27
CA LEU A 90 28.62 -3.68 -19.99
C LEU A 90 28.51 -2.18 -19.69
N ALA A 91 27.29 -1.64 -19.68
CA ALA A 91 27.05 -0.22 -19.47
C ALA A 91 27.51 0.22 -18.06
N LYS A 92 28.39 1.23 -18.01
CA LYS A 92 28.84 1.82 -16.75
C LYS A 92 27.78 2.81 -16.24
N VAL A 93 27.08 2.45 -15.18
CA VAL A 93 26.03 3.26 -14.53
C VAL A 93 26.58 4.36 -13.63
N TYR A 94 27.82 4.23 -13.17
CA TYR A 94 28.51 5.19 -12.33
C TYR A 94 29.76 5.75 -13.03
N ASN A 95 30.07 7.00 -12.71
CA ASN A 95 31.35 7.62 -13.01
C ASN A 95 32.46 7.06 -12.10
N ASP A 96 33.71 7.37 -12.44
CA ASP A 96 34.86 6.91 -11.65
C ASP A 96 34.92 7.55 -10.24
N ASP A 97 34.22 8.68 -10.05
CA ASP A 97 34.02 9.36 -8.75
C ASP A 97 32.86 8.78 -7.90
N GLY A 98 32.17 7.75 -8.41
CA GLY A 98 31.02 7.12 -7.75
C GLY A 98 29.68 7.83 -7.94
N SER A 99 29.63 8.96 -8.68
CA SER A 99 28.37 9.62 -9.04
C SER A 99 27.64 8.84 -10.13
N LEU A 100 26.29 8.96 -10.17
CA LEU A 100 25.50 8.37 -11.24
C LEU A 100 25.79 9.06 -12.56
N ARG A 101 25.91 8.28 -13.62
CA ARG A 101 25.92 8.78 -14.99
C ARG A 101 24.50 9.03 -15.47
N GLU A 102 24.28 10.12 -16.16
CA GLU A 102 22.98 10.42 -16.76
C GLU A 102 22.72 9.50 -17.97
N ASP A 103 23.72 9.43 -18.87
CA ASP A 103 23.67 8.61 -20.08
C ASP A 103 24.68 7.48 -19.98
N VAL A 104 24.23 6.30 -20.37
CA VAL A 104 25.07 5.11 -20.57
C VAL A 104 25.13 4.85 -22.07
N THR A 105 26.16 5.41 -22.71
CA THR A 105 26.38 5.23 -24.14
C THR A 105 27.40 4.12 -24.36
N GLU A 106 27.01 3.07 -25.05
CA GLU A 106 27.90 2.02 -25.52
C GLU A 106 27.60 1.70 -26.98
N ALA A 107 28.64 1.43 -27.75
CA ALA A 107 28.57 1.05 -29.16
C ALA A 107 27.81 2.04 -30.09
N GLY A 108 27.75 3.33 -29.69
CA GLY A 108 27.06 4.37 -30.48
C GLY A 108 25.56 4.52 -30.22
N GLU A 109 24.99 3.71 -29.33
CA GLU A 109 23.60 3.88 -28.87
C GLU A 109 23.56 4.57 -27.50
N SER A 110 22.80 5.64 -27.40
CA SER A 110 22.60 6.38 -26.15
C SER A 110 21.41 5.81 -25.41
N HIS A 111 21.64 5.33 -24.18
CA HIS A 111 20.60 4.88 -23.27
C HIS A 111 20.62 5.75 -22.02
N TYR A 112 19.45 6.20 -21.57
CA TYR A 112 19.35 6.85 -20.26
C TYR A 112 19.59 5.84 -19.14
N ASN A 113 20.35 6.26 -18.14
CA ASN A 113 20.55 5.46 -16.95
C ASN A 113 19.23 5.34 -16.17
N PRO A 114 18.65 4.15 -16.04
CA PRO A 114 17.37 3.98 -15.34
C PRO A 114 17.45 4.33 -13.85
N LEU A 115 18.63 4.28 -13.22
CA LEU A 115 18.80 4.72 -11.83
C LEU A 115 18.75 6.23 -11.67
N TRP A 116 19.07 7.00 -12.71
CA TRP A 116 19.07 8.46 -12.70
C TRP A 116 17.70 9.02 -12.33
N ASN A 117 16.65 8.59 -13.04
CA ASN A 117 15.29 9.05 -12.77
C ASN A 117 14.77 8.61 -11.41
N ILE A 118 15.18 7.40 -10.94
CA ILE A 118 14.82 6.91 -9.61
C ILE A 118 15.38 7.82 -8.51
N ASP A 119 16.59 8.32 -8.68
CA ASP A 119 17.25 9.15 -7.67
C ASP A 119 16.67 10.57 -7.62
N TYR A 120 16.28 11.10 -8.78
CA TYR A 120 15.73 12.46 -8.90
C TYR A 120 14.19 12.53 -8.93
N SER A 121 13.51 11.47 -8.57
CA SER A 121 12.05 11.42 -8.45
C SER A 121 11.58 11.04 -7.04
N ASN A 122 10.38 11.49 -6.68
CA ASN A 122 9.73 11.13 -5.43
C ASN A 122 8.22 10.95 -5.62
N ASN A 123 7.82 9.73 -5.94
CA ASN A 123 6.43 9.39 -6.19
C ASN A 123 5.83 8.72 -4.95
N LYS A 124 4.95 9.43 -4.26
CA LYS A 124 4.27 8.95 -3.05
C LYS A 124 2.77 8.92 -3.27
N SER A 125 2.14 7.84 -2.83
CA SER A 125 0.69 7.71 -2.81
C SER A 125 0.23 7.27 -1.42
N GLN A 126 -0.72 8.00 -0.86
CA GLN A 126 -1.41 7.64 0.36
C GLN A 126 -2.83 7.20 0.00
N THR A 127 -3.27 6.09 0.54
CA THR A 127 -4.64 5.61 0.39
C THR A 127 -5.27 5.42 1.77
N ASP A 128 -6.38 6.10 1.99
CA ASP A 128 -7.26 5.91 3.14
C ASP A 128 -8.49 5.14 2.70
N ARG A 129 -8.81 4.04 3.38
CA ARG A 129 -9.98 3.22 3.11
C ARG A 129 -10.76 2.96 4.38
N LEU A 130 -12.06 3.24 4.33
CA LEU A 130 -13.01 2.97 5.39
C LEU A 130 -14.09 2.01 4.86
N LEU A 131 -14.27 0.90 5.55
CA LEU A 131 -15.34 -0.05 5.31
C LEU A 131 -16.14 -0.22 6.60
N ILE A 132 -17.43 0.07 6.54
CA ILE A 132 -18.36 -0.16 7.64
C ILE A 132 -19.47 -1.05 7.11
N ASN A 133 -19.73 -2.16 7.79
CA ASN A 133 -20.91 -2.98 7.57
C ASN A 133 -21.72 -2.97 8.84
N PHE A 134 -23.00 -2.79 8.71
CA PHE A 134 -23.97 -2.86 9.79
C PHE A 134 -25.01 -3.90 9.43
N PHE A 135 -25.44 -4.72 10.41
CA PHE A 135 -26.52 -5.66 10.21
C PHE A 135 -27.50 -5.71 11.40
N VAL A 136 -28.71 -6.04 11.07
CA VAL A 136 -29.78 -6.34 12.01
C VAL A 136 -30.30 -7.73 11.68
N ASP A 137 -30.36 -8.60 12.66
CA ASP A 137 -30.89 -9.96 12.56
C ASP A 137 -32.05 -10.09 13.56
N TRP A 138 -33.27 -10.14 13.06
CA TRP A 138 -34.48 -10.16 13.86
C TRP A 138 -35.29 -11.43 13.60
N LYS A 139 -35.42 -12.27 14.62
CA LYS A 139 -36.33 -13.41 14.63
C LYS A 139 -37.70 -12.95 15.10
N ILE A 140 -38.58 -12.64 14.15
CA ILE A 140 -39.92 -12.09 14.43
C ILE A 140 -40.81 -13.16 15.08
N THR A 141 -40.79 -14.38 14.53
CA THR A 141 -41.46 -15.56 15.09
C THR A 141 -40.53 -16.75 15.04
N LYS A 142 -41.01 -17.95 15.42
CA LYS A 142 -40.23 -19.20 15.34
C LYS A 142 -39.87 -19.54 13.87
N ASP A 143 -40.74 -19.15 12.94
CA ASP A 143 -40.64 -19.53 11.53
C ASP A 143 -40.32 -18.36 10.59
N LEU A 144 -40.29 -17.13 11.14
CA LEU A 144 -40.03 -15.92 10.38
C LEU A 144 -38.83 -15.14 10.94
N SER A 145 -37.83 -14.94 10.12
CA SER A 145 -36.69 -14.09 10.43
C SER A 145 -36.50 -13.01 9.37
N TYR A 146 -36.05 -11.85 9.79
CA TYR A 146 -35.69 -10.73 8.93
C TYR A 146 -34.26 -10.34 9.18
N ARG A 147 -33.46 -10.19 8.09
CA ARG A 147 -32.10 -9.70 8.13
C ARG A 147 -31.95 -8.50 7.22
N ALA A 148 -31.48 -7.40 7.78
CA ALA A 148 -31.10 -6.20 7.04
C ALA A 148 -29.59 -6.00 7.15
N ASN A 149 -28.97 -5.56 6.05
CA ASN A 149 -27.55 -5.24 6.01
C ASN A 149 -27.38 -3.89 5.31
N GLY A 150 -26.49 -3.05 5.83
CA GLY A 150 -26.05 -1.82 5.21
C GLY A 150 -24.53 -1.78 5.18
N SER A 151 -23.96 -1.21 4.12
CA SER A 151 -22.50 -1.05 4.03
C SER A 151 -22.11 0.30 3.47
N LEU A 152 -21.04 0.85 4.02
CA LEU A 152 -20.35 2.03 3.52
C LEU A 152 -18.91 1.64 3.20
N ASN A 153 -18.46 1.90 1.97
CA ASN A 153 -17.09 1.69 1.55
C ASN A 153 -16.59 2.97 0.87
N THR A 154 -15.65 3.62 1.51
CA THR A 154 -15.00 4.81 0.97
C THR A 154 -13.51 4.57 0.78
N ARG A 155 -12.98 5.14 -0.29
CA ARG A 155 -11.55 5.12 -0.60
C ARG A 155 -11.13 6.48 -1.11
N THR A 156 -10.15 7.07 -0.43
CA THR A 156 -9.52 8.33 -0.84
C THR A 156 -8.06 8.06 -1.16
N VAL A 157 -7.59 8.58 -2.28
CA VAL A 157 -6.20 8.44 -2.72
C VAL A 157 -5.61 9.83 -2.92
N HIS A 158 -4.50 10.10 -2.26
CA HIS A 158 -3.68 11.28 -2.47
C HIS A 158 -2.35 10.85 -3.09
N SER A 159 -2.07 11.31 -4.29
CA SER A 159 -0.83 11.01 -5.00
C SER A 159 -0.03 12.29 -5.24
N ASN A 160 1.24 12.26 -4.84
CA ASN A 160 2.20 13.34 -5.06
C ASN A 160 3.34 12.80 -5.90
N THR A 161 3.57 13.44 -7.04
CA THR A 161 4.68 13.16 -7.94
C THR A 161 5.60 14.37 -7.97
N TYR A 162 6.85 14.18 -7.62
CA TYR A 162 7.88 15.21 -7.73
C TYR A 162 9.00 14.71 -8.63
N GLN A 163 9.38 15.54 -9.58
CA GLN A 163 10.49 15.33 -10.50
C GLN A 163 11.45 16.51 -10.37
N GLY A 164 12.66 16.22 -9.90
CA GLY A 164 13.69 17.24 -9.73
C GLY A 164 14.19 17.79 -11.08
N THR A 165 14.86 18.94 -11.06
CA THR A 165 15.41 19.59 -12.27
C THR A 165 16.43 18.75 -13.05
N LYS A 166 17.04 17.76 -12.41
CA LYS A 166 17.93 16.78 -13.06
C LYS A 166 17.19 15.58 -13.65
N HIS A 167 15.91 15.40 -13.32
CA HIS A 167 15.10 14.33 -13.90
C HIS A 167 14.89 14.58 -15.40
N THR A 168 14.86 13.54 -16.22
CA THR A 168 14.73 13.68 -17.70
C THR A 168 13.52 14.49 -18.14
N THR A 169 12.41 14.38 -17.41
CA THR A 169 11.17 15.15 -17.66
C THR A 169 11.16 16.47 -16.88
N GLY A 170 11.71 16.50 -15.68
CA GLY A 170 11.67 17.66 -14.77
C GLY A 170 12.53 18.84 -15.24
N ARG A 171 13.51 18.63 -16.12
CA ARG A 171 14.36 19.72 -16.65
C ARG A 171 13.65 20.65 -17.65
N ASN A 172 12.47 20.26 -18.12
CA ASN A 172 11.67 21.02 -19.08
C ASN A 172 10.54 21.85 -18.43
N ASN A 173 10.49 21.90 -17.09
CA ASN A 173 9.50 22.66 -16.32
C ASN A 173 10.13 23.80 -15.55
#